data_939c97e0f07bf601f1f5913ef8393511
#
_entry.id   939c97e0f07bf601f1f5913ef8393511
#
_cell.length_a   1.000
_cell.length_b   1.000
_cell.length_c   1.000
_cell.angle_alpha   90.00
_cell.angle_beta   90.00
_cell.angle_gamma   90.00
#
_symmetry.space_group_name_H-M   'P 1'
#
loop_
_entity.id
_entity.type
_entity.pdbx_description
1 polymer ?
#
loop_
_entity_poly.entity_id
_entity_poly.type
_entity_poly.pdbx_seq_one_letter_code
_entity_poly.pdbx_strand_id
1 'polypeptide(L)'
;MRIGYVCKYVPVEALEAMGAHMERIEADESLVSFDAAESCMHANVCSFAKATFETILSGNLDGIVLTTCCDSMRRLADALRAQAPDLFIHVLDVPRDTGEAACALYQRRVTELLSAYGKFANATFSEKKLFAQLGGTPCPAEGTCDSSLELDYARLHSEAAQPSFHLTKSSSVSQSFANSNQAEDSAAWSEGCEASERNADEAVAVPQVNCTLQPQTYFSPTMPNVGIAGARANAEIKRILEAHGVNIAFDITCTNAFRRFVPRKTDTLAQYAHGVLAQLPCARMRDISPRKDFFDRVLPQIDGLVYHTVQFCDMYSYEYSDLKRTSPAPILALETDCTAQSHGQMLTRLEAFLESIGASQKEHLASQKGSPMSKTATFVVGLDSGSTSTNAVVMNEAREIVASVVIRTGAKAGASAERAYREVLERAGITPDQIACTIATGYGRVSIPFADENVTEISCHGRGAHYFNPAVRTILDIGGQDSKAIHVNATGEVTDFAMNDKCAAGTGRFLEMIARSLEISLDELGPAALESKKRLEIASMCSVFAESEVISLIANNEEKPDIAAGVCRAVAGKAYSLMRRVGLEGAYMMTGGVAQNPGVVRAVEELIGEKLFICDDPEIVGATGAALLALEKSE
;
A
#
# COMPACT_ATOMS: atom_id res chain seq x y z
N MET A 1 16.38 13.16 -27.65
CA MET A 1 14.97 13.29 -27.23
C MET A 1 14.73 12.47 -25.99
N ARG A 2 14.06 13.03 -24.98
CA ARG A 2 13.72 12.35 -23.72
C ARG A 2 12.35 11.68 -23.89
N ILE A 3 12.33 10.37 -23.85
CA ILE A 3 11.12 9.56 -24.06
C ILE A 3 10.79 8.77 -22.81
N GLY A 4 9.64 9.09 -22.22
CA GLY A 4 9.13 8.40 -21.04
C GLY A 4 8.61 7.00 -21.35
N TYR A 5 8.65 6.10 -20.37
CA TYR A 5 7.97 4.81 -20.44
C TYR A 5 7.57 4.32 -19.05
N VAL A 6 6.55 3.43 -18.98
CA VAL A 6 6.00 2.93 -17.72
C VAL A 6 6.02 1.41 -17.58
N CYS A 7 6.14 0.68 -18.68
CA CYS A 7 5.98 -0.77 -18.70
C CYS A 7 7.28 -1.48 -19.11
N LYS A 8 7.60 -2.59 -18.45
CA LYS A 8 8.79 -3.40 -18.76
C LYS A 8 8.82 -3.99 -20.17
N TYR A 9 7.67 -4.10 -20.81
CA TYR A 9 7.57 -4.60 -22.18
C TYR A 9 7.83 -3.53 -23.26
N VAL A 10 8.20 -2.31 -22.89
CA VAL A 10 8.65 -1.31 -23.86
C VAL A 10 10.06 -1.65 -24.32
N PRO A 11 10.35 -1.69 -25.64
CA PRO A 11 11.67 -2.04 -26.19
C PRO A 11 12.64 -0.86 -26.09
N VAL A 12 13.12 -0.59 -24.86
CA VAL A 12 13.95 0.59 -24.52
C VAL A 12 15.24 0.60 -25.32
N GLU A 13 15.97 -0.51 -25.33
CA GLU A 13 17.28 -0.61 -25.97
C GLU A 13 17.18 -0.35 -27.49
N ALA A 14 16.06 -0.75 -28.10
CA ALA A 14 15.83 -0.49 -29.52
C ALA A 14 15.58 1.00 -29.81
N LEU A 15 14.89 1.72 -28.92
CA LEU A 15 14.69 3.17 -29.02
C LEU A 15 15.97 3.95 -28.71
N GLU A 16 16.76 3.50 -27.73
CA GLU A 16 18.08 4.08 -27.40
C GLU A 16 19.06 3.92 -28.58
N ALA A 17 19.02 2.78 -29.30
CA ALA A 17 19.80 2.59 -30.52
C ALA A 17 19.44 3.58 -31.65
N MET A 18 18.26 4.21 -31.57
CA MET A 18 17.83 5.30 -32.45
C MET A 18 18.15 6.69 -31.89
N GLY A 19 18.79 6.79 -30.74
CA GLY A 19 19.18 8.06 -30.09
C GLY A 19 18.11 8.63 -29.15
N ALA A 20 17.13 7.83 -28.72
CA ALA A 20 16.26 8.22 -27.62
C ALA A 20 17.01 8.17 -26.30
N HIS A 21 16.75 9.12 -25.41
CA HIS A 21 17.08 9.01 -23.99
C HIS A 21 15.84 8.50 -23.29
N MET A 22 15.86 7.23 -22.90
CA MET A 22 14.70 6.56 -22.32
C MET A 22 14.64 6.81 -20.82
N GLU A 23 13.54 7.40 -20.36
CA GLU A 23 13.31 7.72 -18.97
C GLU A 23 12.11 6.94 -18.43
N ARG A 24 12.34 6.21 -17.34
CA ARG A 24 11.26 5.51 -16.68
C ARG A 24 10.46 6.49 -15.83
N ILE A 25 9.15 6.52 -16.06
CA ILE A 25 8.27 7.38 -15.29
C ILE A 25 7.86 6.67 -14.01
N GLU A 26 8.25 7.26 -12.89
CA GLU A 26 7.76 6.93 -11.55
C GLU A 26 6.69 7.96 -11.16
N ALA A 27 5.81 7.61 -10.23
CA ALA A 27 4.89 8.58 -9.65
C ALA A 27 5.70 9.60 -8.82
N ASP A 28 5.42 10.88 -8.97
CA ASP A 28 5.99 11.90 -8.11
C ASP A 28 5.35 11.79 -6.72
N GLU A 29 6.12 11.35 -5.74
CA GLU A 29 5.67 11.12 -4.35
C GLU A 29 5.42 12.44 -3.59
N SER A 30 5.79 13.58 -4.15
CA SER A 30 5.52 14.92 -3.59
C SER A 30 4.14 15.47 -3.97
N LEU A 31 3.43 14.80 -4.88
CA LEU A 31 2.09 15.24 -5.30
C LEU A 31 1.11 15.22 -4.14
N VAL A 32 0.37 16.30 -3.98
CA VAL A 32 -0.67 16.45 -2.95
C VAL A 32 -2.06 16.15 -3.52
N SER A 33 -2.26 16.43 -4.82
CA SER A 33 -3.51 16.23 -5.56
C SER A 33 -3.23 15.91 -7.03
N PHE A 34 -4.28 15.56 -7.78
CA PHE A 34 -4.22 15.27 -9.21
C PHE A 34 -5.13 16.24 -10.00
N ASP A 35 -4.99 17.54 -9.76
CA ASP A 35 -5.93 18.55 -10.26
C ASP A 35 -6.05 18.55 -11.79
N ALA A 36 -4.94 18.43 -12.51
CA ALA A 36 -4.95 18.40 -13.98
C ALA A 36 -5.55 17.07 -14.49
N ALA A 37 -5.18 15.95 -13.89
CA ALA A 37 -5.72 14.64 -14.27
C ALA A 37 -7.22 14.54 -13.95
N GLU A 38 -7.67 15.02 -12.80
CA GLU A 38 -9.08 14.99 -12.39
C GLU A 38 -9.98 15.90 -13.22
N SER A 39 -9.42 16.92 -13.86
CA SER A 39 -10.15 17.77 -14.79
C SER A 39 -10.51 17.07 -16.12
N CYS A 40 -9.81 16.00 -16.49
CA CYS A 40 -9.94 15.35 -17.80
C CYS A 40 -10.04 13.81 -17.77
N MET A 41 -9.86 13.19 -16.61
CA MET A 41 -9.97 11.75 -16.41
C MET A 41 -11.11 11.39 -15.44
N HIS A 42 -11.71 10.23 -15.66
CA HIS A 42 -12.72 9.71 -14.75
C HIS A 42 -12.14 9.44 -13.35
N ALA A 43 -12.92 9.66 -12.30
CA ALA A 43 -12.50 9.48 -10.90
C ALA A 43 -11.91 8.09 -10.61
N ASN A 44 -12.43 7.03 -11.24
CA ASN A 44 -12.00 5.64 -11.05
C ASN A 44 -10.80 5.22 -11.91
N VAL A 45 -10.12 6.14 -12.59
CA VAL A 45 -8.82 5.84 -13.22
C VAL A 45 -7.79 5.65 -12.11
N CYS A 46 -6.91 4.64 -12.26
CA CYS A 46 -5.97 4.31 -11.20
C CYS A 46 -5.05 5.49 -10.87
N SER A 47 -4.76 5.68 -9.60
CA SER A 47 -3.98 6.82 -9.08
C SER A 47 -2.61 6.95 -9.72
N PHE A 48 -1.97 5.82 -10.06
CA PHE A 48 -0.70 5.85 -10.79
C PHE A 48 -0.83 6.49 -12.19
N ALA A 49 -1.92 6.24 -12.93
CA ALA A 49 -2.13 6.88 -14.23
C ALA A 49 -2.36 8.38 -14.08
N LYS A 50 -3.07 8.81 -13.03
CA LYS A 50 -3.24 10.24 -12.71
C LYS A 50 -1.91 10.89 -12.34
N ALA A 51 -1.13 10.28 -11.44
CA ALA A 51 0.19 10.77 -11.05
C ALA A 51 1.14 10.85 -12.27
N THR A 52 1.12 9.83 -13.14
CA THR A 52 1.90 9.83 -14.39
C THR A 52 1.50 10.99 -15.30
N PHE A 53 0.21 11.30 -15.39
CA PHE A 53 -0.28 12.44 -16.17
C PHE A 53 0.28 13.78 -15.64
N GLU A 54 0.19 14.02 -14.32
CA GLU A 54 0.74 15.22 -13.68
C GLU A 54 2.25 15.33 -13.92
N THR A 55 2.98 14.23 -13.72
CA THR A 55 4.43 14.17 -13.92
C THR A 55 4.82 14.50 -15.37
N ILE A 56 4.06 14.02 -16.37
CA ILE A 56 4.34 14.28 -17.78
C ILE A 56 4.07 15.76 -18.12
N LEU A 57 2.96 16.31 -17.66
CA LEU A 57 2.61 17.70 -17.94
C LEU A 57 3.57 18.71 -17.27
N SER A 58 4.10 18.39 -16.09
CA SER A 58 5.09 19.21 -15.40
C SER A 58 6.52 18.98 -15.87
N GLY A 59 6.79 17.90 -16.59
CA GLY A 59 8.11 17.45 -17.01
C GLY A 59 8.55 18.00 -18.39
N ASN A 60 9.82 17.77 -18.69
CA ASN A 60 10.44 18.15 -19.98
C ASN A 60 10.64 16.91 -20.87
N LEU A 61 9.59 16.12 -21.10
CA LEU A 61 9.63 14.99 -22.00
C LEU A 61 9.27 15.42 -23.43
N ASP A 62 9.95 14.82 -24.39
CA ASP A 62 9.61 14.97 -25.82
C ASP A 62 8.54 13.95 -26.23
N GLY A 63 8.33 12.88 -25.44
CA GLY A 63 7.34 11.86 -25.72
C GLY A 63 7.21 10.80 -24.65
N ILE A 64 6.24 9.91 -24.84
CA ILE A 64 6.00 8.76 -23.97
C ILE A 64 5.57 7.53 -24.76
N VAL A 65 6.07 6.37 -24.35
CA VAL A 65 5.59 5.06 -24.82
C VAL A 65 4.79 4.38 -23.71
N LEU A 66 3.49 4.30 -23.90
CA LEU A 66 2.55 3.56 -23.05
C LEU A 66 2.30 2.17 -23.62
N THR A 67 1.61 1.32 -22.89
CA THR A 67 1.27 -0.03 -23.36
C THR A 67 -0.21 -0.33 -23.15
N THR A 68 -0.76 -1.26 -23.93
CA THR A 68 -2.15 -1.74 -23.77
C THR A 68 -2.34 -2.62 -22.54
N CYS A 69 -1.46 -2.48 -21.56
CA CYS A 69 -1.44 -3.33 -20.38
C CYS A 69 -2.71 -3.19 -19.52
N CYS A 70 -3.37 -2.04 -19.45
CA CYS A 70 -4.65 -1.83 -18.77
C CYS A 70 -5.43 -0.68 -19.38
N ASP A 71 -6.69 -0.58 -19.02
CA ASP A 71 -7.55 0.47 -19.49
C ASP A 71 -7.11 1.85 -19.00
N SER A 72 -6.63 1.97 -17.77
CA SER A 72 -6.09 3.22 -17.24
C SER A 72 -4.94 3.78 -18.10
N MET A 73 -4.05 2.93 -18.64
CA MET A 73 -2.98 3.38 -19.55
C MET A 73 -3.51 3.86 -20.89
N ARG A 74 -4.61 3.29 -21.39
CA ARG A 74 -5.28 3.78 -22.62
C ARG A 74 -5.92 5.14 -22.35
N ARG A 75 -6.64 5.28 -21.23
CA ARG A 75 -7.23 6.58 -20.83
C ARG A 75 -6.18 7.66 -20.62
N LEU A 76 -5.03 7.30 -20.03
CA LEU A 76 -3.88 8.20 -19.92
C LEU A 76 -3.40 8.68 -21.30
N ALA A 77 -3.28 7.77 -22.27
CA ALA A 77 -2.89 8.15 -23.63
C ALA A 77 -3.89 9.10 -24.30
N ASP A 78 -5.19 8.86 -24.12
CA ASP A 78 -6.25 9.71 -24.68
C ASP A 78 -6.21 11.11 -24.05
N ALA A 79 -6.06 11.20 -22.73
CA ALA A 79 -5.96 12.48 -22.03
C ALA A 79 -4.70 13.27 -22.44
N LEU A 80 -3.55 12.59 -22.54
CA LEU A 80 -2.31 13.23 -22.99
C LEU A 80 -2.41 13.75 -24.43
N ARG A 81 -3.04 13.00 -25.36
CA ARG A 81 -3.26 13.48 -26.73
C ARG A 81 -4.11 14.74 -26.79
N ALA A 82 -5.06 14.88 -25.86
CA ALA A 82 -5.91 16.05 -25.79
C ALA A 82 -5.19 17.27 -25.18
N GLN A 83 -4.34 17.06 -24.17
CA GLN A 83 -3.72 18.14 -23.39
C GLN A 83 -2.30 18.50 -23.86
N ALA A 84 -1.58 17.59 -24.47
CA ALA A 84 -0.21 17.76 -24.95
C ALA A 84 -0.04 17.26 -26.40
N PRO A 85 -0.66 17.90 -27.41
CA PRO A 85 -0.70 17.42 -28.79
C PRO A 85 0.68 17.36 -29.47
N ASP A 86 1.65 18.14 -29.00
CA ASP A 86 3.02 18.16 -29.54
C ASP A 86 3.90 17.03 -29.00
N LEU A 87 3.43 16.29 -27.99
CA LEU A 87 4.16 15.20 -27.37
C LEU A 87 4.10 13.94 -28.27
N PHE A 88 5.22 13.26 -28.45
CA PHE A 88 5.20 11.93 -29.07
C PHE A 88 4.49 10.95 -28.15
N ILE A 89 3.31 10.46 -28.52
CA ILE A 89 2.55 9.50 -27.74
C ILE A 89 2.32 8.24 -28.56
N HIS A 90 2.96 7.15 -28.15
CA HIS A 90 2.74 5.84 -28.77
C HIS A 90 2.19 4.84 -27.76
N VAL A 91 1.14 4.11 -28.14
CA VAL A 91 0.58 3.02 -27.33
C VAL A 91 0.98 1.70 -27.96
N LEU A 92 1.97 1.06 -27.36
CA LEU A 92 2.47 -0.25 -27.80
C LEU A 92 1.47 -1.34 -27.38
N ASP A 93 0.95 -2.05 -28.38
CA ASP A 93 0.08 -3.19 -28.13
C ASP A 93 0.92 -4.42 -27.75
N VAL A 94 0.79 -4.84 -26.47
CA VAL A 94 1.52 -5.98 -25.91
C VAL A 94 0.60 -7.20 -25.84
N PRO A 95 0.91 -8.29 -26.56
CA PRO A 95 0.17 -9.54 -26.45
C PRO A 95 0.13 -10.06 -25.02
N ARG A 96 -0.94 -10.77 -24.68
CA ARG A 96 -1.09 -11.42 -23.36
C ARG A 96 -0.60 -12.88 -23.35
N ASP A 97 0.04 -13.31 -24.42
CA ASP A 97 0.55 -14.66 -24.63
C ASP A 97 2.02 -14.56 -25.09
N THR A 98 2.78 -15.64 -24.93
CA THR A 98 4.20 -15.76 -25.32
C THR A 98 4.44 -16.80 -26.42
N GLY A 99 3.38 -17.37 -27.01
CA GLY A 99 3.48 -18.29 -28.14
C GLY A 99 3.99 -17.62 -29.41
N GLU A 100 4.35 -18.41 -30.42
CA GLU A 100 4.95 -17.92 -31.68
C GLU A 100 4.13 -16.81 -32.36
N ALA A 101 2.81 -16.98 -32.47
CA ALA A 101 1.93 -15.97 -33.05
C ALA A 101 1.95 -14.65 -32.28
N ALA A 102 1.99 -14.72 -30.94
CA ALA A 102 2.09 -13.57 -30.06
C ALA A 102 3.45 -12.87 -30.20
N CYS A 103 4.54 -13.63 -30.30
CA CYS A 103 5.88 -13.10 -30.54
C CYS A 103 5.96 -12.39 -31.90
N ALA A 104 5.42 -13.00 -32.97
CA ALA A 104 5.37 -12.38 -34.30
C ALA A 104 4.51 -11.10 -34.30
N LEU A 105 3.37 -11.11 -33.60
CA LEU A 105 2.56 -9.90 -33.42
C LEU A 105 3.33 -8.81 -32.66
N TYR A 106 3.98 -9.16 -31.55
CA TYR A 106 4.74 -8.21 -30.75
C TYR A 106 5.90 -7.61 -31.55
N GLN A 107 6.64 -8.42 -32.32
CA GLN A 107 7.70 -7.93 -33.22
C GLN A 107 7.15 -6.89 -34.23
N ARG A 108 5.99 -7.15 -34.82
CA ARG A 108 5.35 -6.16 -35.71
C ARG A 108 5.02 -4.86 -34.99
N ARG A 109 4.46 -4.93 -33.78
CA ARG A 109 4.15 -3.75 -32.95
C ARG A 109 5.40 -2.96 -32.57
N VAL A 110 6.50 -3.66 -32.27
CA VAL A 110 7.80 -3.02 -32.05
C VAL A 110 8.28 -2.32 -33.32
N THR A 111 8.19 -2.96 -34.49
CA THR A 111 8.56 -2.34 -35.76
C THR A 111 7.73 -1.10 -36.07
N GLU A 112 6.42 -1.14 -35.79
CA GLU A 112 5.51 0.02 -35.94
C GLU A 112 5.93 1.17 -34.99
N LEU A 113 6.27 0.89 -33.75
CA LEU A 113 6.77 1.87 -32.79
C LEU A 113 8.09 2.50 -33.28
N LEU A 114 9.06 1.69 -33.70
CA LEU A 114 10.35 2.18 -34.19
C LEU A 114 10.19 3.04 -35.47
N SER A 115 9.28 2.67 -36.36
CA SER A 115 8.93 3.47 -37.55
C SER A 115 8.28 4.80 -37.16
N ALA A 116 7.34 4.80 -36.21
CA ALA A 116 6.66 6.00 -35.72
C ALA A 116 7.65 6.96 -35.05
N TYR A 117 8.51 6.42 -34.15
CA TYR A 117 9.55 7.20 -33.50
C TYR A 117 10.58 7.75 -34.55
N GLY A 118 10.97 6.93 -35.51
CA GLY A 118 11.88 7.35 -36.58
C GLY A 118 11.37 8.54 -37.38
N LYS A 119 10.07 8.58 -37.67
CA LYS A 119 9.43 9.73 -38.33
C LYS A 119 9.42 10.98 -37.44
N PHE A 120 9.12 10.81 -36.17
CA PHE A 120 9.10 11.91 -35.19
C PHE A 120 10.49 12.47 -34.94
N ALA A 121 11.48 11.63 -34.69
CA ALA A 121 12.83 11.99 -34.32
C ALA A 121 13.77 12.24 -35.52
N ASN A 122 13.30 12.02 -36.75
CA ASN A 122 14.12 11.97 -37.98
C ASN A 122 15.32 11.02 -37.83
N ALA A 123 15.06 9.83 -37.29
CA ALA A 123 16.06 8.81 -36.96
C ALA A 123 15.73 7.49 -37.68
N THR A 124 16.75 6.70 -38.01
CA THR A 124 16.60 5.38 -38.62
C THR A 124 17.02 4.28 -37.67
N PHE A 125 16.22 3.23 -37.55
CA PHE A 125 16.55 2.04 -36.78
C PHE A 125 17.63 1.21 -37.49
N SER A 126 18.56 0.67 -36.73
CA SER A 126 19.60 -0.22 -37.20
C SER A 126 19.81 -1.37 -36.22
N GLU A 127 19.53 -2.59 -36.61
CA GLU A 127 19.81 -3.79 -35.84
C GLU A 127 21.27 -3.86 -35.39
N LYS A 128 22.22 -3.48 -36.27
CA LYS A 128 23.63 -3.45 -35.98
C LYS A 128 23.94 -2.53 -34.78
N LYS A 129 23.30 -1.36 -34.69
CA LYS A 129 23.48 -0.45 -33.53
C LYS A 129 22.88 -1.05 -32.26
N LEU A 130 21.67 -1.63 -32.34
CA LEU A 130 21.04 -2.30 -31.23
C LEU A 130 21.95 -3.41 -30.64
N PHE A 131 22.45 -4.30 -31.50
CA PHE A 131 23.27 -5.42 -31.03
C PHE A 131 24.66 -4.98 -30.57
N ALA A 132 25.22 -3.91 -31.10
CA ALA A 132 26.45 -3.32 -30.59
C ALA A 132 26.26 -2.75 -29.15
N GLN A 133 25.10 -2.16 -28.87
CA GLN A 133 24.75 -1.67 -27.53
C GLN A 133 24.51 -2.82 -26.53
N LEU A 134 23.88 -3.91 -26.98
CA LEU A 134 23.61 -5.08 -26.15
C LEU A 134 24.88 -5.87 -25.77
N GLY A 135 26.06 -5.39 -26.20
CA GLY A 135 27.37 -5.95 -25.86
C GLY A 135 27.57 -7.35 -26.44
N GLY A 136 28.20 -7.45 -27.60
CA GLY A 136 28.51 -8.71 -28.27
C GLY A 136 29.53 -9.60 -27.57
N THR A 137 29.54 -9.71 -26.26
CA THR A 137 30.38 -10.67 -25.51
C THR A 137 29.60 -11.96 -25.29
N PRO A 138 30.09 -13.10 -25.81
CA PRO A 138 29.47 -14.39 -25.56
C PRO A 138 29.55 -14.75 -24.08
N CYS A 139 28.44 -15.19 -23.50
CA CYS A 139 28.45 -15.87 -22.22
C CYS A 139 29.30 -17.14 -22.35
N PRO A 140 30.29 -17.40 -21.47
CA PRO A 140 30.97 -18.69 -21.44
C PRO A 140 29.92 -19.77 -21.17
N ALA A 141 29.95 -20.83 -21.96
CA ALA A 141 29.16 -22.01 -21.73
C ALA A 141 29.59 -22.60 -20.38
N GLU A 142 28.58 -22.89 -19.55
CA GLU A 142 28.67 -23.72 -18.35
C GLU A 142 29.65 -23.27 -17.26
N GLY A 143 29.10 -22.75 -16.15
CA GLY A 143 29.78 -22.63 -14.86
C GLY A 143 30.25 -21.21 -14.51
N THR A 144 29.73 -20.70 -13.41
CA THR A 144 30.12 -19.50 -12.65
C THR A 144 29.87 -18.14 -13.33
N CYS A 145 28.77 -17.54 -12.99
CA CYS A 145 28.55 -16.10 -13.17
C CYS A 145 29.40 -15.34 -12.14
N ASP A 146 30.41 -14.60 -12.63
CA ASP A 146 31.19 -13.68 -11.81
C ASP A 146 30.33 -12.43 -11.50
N SER A 147 30.10 -12.18 -10.21
CA SER A 147 29.28 -11.10 -9.68
C SER A 147 29.88 -9.69 -9.86
N SER A 148 31.10 -9.57 -10.38
CA SER A 148 31.82 -8.30 -10.48
C SER A 148 31.40 -7.40 -11.65
N LEU A 149 30.78 -7.96 -12.71
CA LEU A 149 30.32 -7.19 -13.88
C LEU A 149 28.90 -6.56 -13.70
N GLU A 150 28.17 -6.94 -12.65
CA GLU A 150 26.83 -6.41 -12.35
C GLU A 150 26.86 -5.06 -11.62
N LEU A 151 27.95 -4.73 -10.95
CA LEU A 151 28.12 -3.48 -10.19
C LEU A 151 28.25 -2.23 -11.08
N ASP A 152 28.77 -2.37 -12.30
CA ASP A 152 28.98 -1.21 -13.18
C ASP A 152 27.71 -0.69 -13.84
N TYR A 153 26.70 -1.54 -14.09
CA TYR A 153 25.42 -1.09 -14.67
C TYR A 153 24.53 -0.39 -13.65
N ALA A 154 24.55 -0.84 -12.40
CA ALA A 154 23.86 -0.19 -11.30
C ALA A 154 24.49 1.17 -10.96
N ARG A 155 25.80 1.32 -11.13
CA ARG A 155 26.54 2.57 -10.92
C ARG A 155 26.22 3.63 -11.97
N LEU A 156 26.11 3.25 -13.24
CA LEU A 156 25.79 4.17 -14.34
C LEU A 156 24.38 4.78 -14.27
N HIS A 157 23.42 4.10 -13.60
CA HIS A 157 22.05 4.60 -13.44
C HIS A 157 21.79 5.23 -12.07
N SER A 158 22.62 4.97 -11.04
CA SER A 158 22.50 5.64 -9.73
C SER A 158 23.11 7.05 -9.71
N GLU A 159 24.06 7.34 -10.60
CA GLU A 159 24.66 8.68 -10.72
C GLU A 159 23.79 9.68 -11.52
N ALA A 160 22.76 9.19 -12.23
CA ALA A 160 21.85 10.03 -13.00
C ALA A 160 20.62 10.54 -12.21
N ALA A 161 20.45 10.16 -10.96
CA ALA A 161 19.28 10.49 -10.14
C ALA A 161 19.59 11.43 -8.97
N GLN A 162 20.12 12.61 -9.25
CA GLN A 162 20.04 13.75 -8.35
C GLN A 162 19.62 15.01 -9.12
N PRO A 163 18.34 15.37 -9.17
CA PRO A 163 17.93 16.71 -9.56
C PRO A 163 17.85 17.61 -8.34
N SER A 164 18.73 18.57 -8.25
CA SER A 164 18.58 19.75 -7.39
C SER A 164 17.54 20.68 -8.03
N PHE A 165 16.37 20.80 -7.43
CA PHE A 165 15.34 21.74 -7.87
C PHE A 165 15.43 23.07 -7.14
N HIS A 166 15.65 24.15 -7.89
CA HIS A 166 15.36 25.51 -7.49
C HIS A 166 13.98 25.91 -8.01
N LEU A 167 13.09 26.25 -7.08
CA LEU A 167 11.76 26.79 -7.35
C LEU A 167 11.87 28.27 -7.77
N THR A 168 11.42 28.60 -8.98
CA THR A 168 11.00 29.96 -9.32
C THR A 168 9.51 29.99 -9.58
N LYS A 169 8.82 30.81 -8.79
CA LYS A 169 7.39 31.11 -8.90
C LYS A 169 7.11 31.97 -10.13
N SER A 170 6.10 31.65 -10.93
CA SER A 170 5.40 32.60 -11.76
C SER A 170 3.91 32.31 -11.89
N SER A 171 3.18 33.27 -11.57
CA SER A 171 1.80 33.75 -11.61
C SER A 171 0.82 33.16 -12.66
N SER A 172 -0.36 32.83 -12.15
CA SER A 172 -1.75 33.02 -12.61
C SER A 172 -2.07 33.24 -14.09
N VAL A 173 -2.85 32.33 -14.67
CA VAL A 173 -3.83 32.67 -15.72
C VAL A 173 -5.12 31.93 -15.44
N SER A 174 -6.15 32.69 -15.09
CA SER A 174 -7.55 32.29 -15.06
C SER A 174 -8.18 32.65 -16.41
N GLN A 175 -8.74 31.70 -17.13
CA GLN A 175 -9.76 32.03 -18.14
C GLN A 175 -10.79 30.90 -18.29
N SER A 176 -11.99 31.35 -18.30
CA SER A 176 -13.31 30.71 -18.43
C SER A 176 -13.52 29.87 -19.67
N PHE A 177 -14.16 28.72 -19.53
CA PHE A 177 -14.81 28.02 -20.64
C PHE A 177 -16.30 27.78 -20.34
N ALA A 178 -17.10 28.27 -21.30
CA ALA A 178 -18.54 28.08 -21.36
C ALA A 178 -18.89 26.77 -22.09
N ASN A 179 -20.02 26.20 -21.66
CA ASN A 179 -20.69 25.01 -22.18
C ASN A 179 -20.97 25.04 -23.69
N SER A 180 -20.79 23.88 -24.34
CA SER A 180 -21.66 23.46 -25.44
C SER A 180 -21.84 21.93 -25.46
N ASN A 181 -23.06 21.52 -25.08
CA ASN A 181 -23.60 20.19 -25.35
C ASN A 181 -23.99 20.10 -26.81
N GLN A 182 -23.60 19.02 -27.49
CA GLN A 182 -24.45 18.37 -28.51
C GLN A 182 -24.07 16.89 -28.67
N ALA A 183 -25.11 16.06 -28.64
CA ALA A 183 -25.11 14.62 -28.86
C ALA A 183 -25.20 14.30 -30.37
N GLU A 184 -24.99 13.01 -30.66
CA GLU A 184 -25.19 12.23 -31.89
C GLU A 184 -23.87 11.64 -32.38
N ASP A 185 -23.65 10.39 -32.70
CA ASP A 185 -24.46 9.31 -33.25
C ASP A 185 -23.79 7.95 -33.04
N SER A 186 -24.60 6.95 -32.79
CA SER A 186 -24.21 5.54 -32.78
C SER A 186 -24.26 4.97 -34.19
N ALA A 187 -23.18 4.42 -34.70
CA ALA A 187 -23.23 3.61 -35.92
C ALA A 187 -22.32 2.38 -35.84
N ALA A 188 -22.96 1.27 -36.06
CA ALA A 188 -22.59 -0.11 -36.21
C ALA A 188 -21.26 -0.37 -36.96
N TRP A 189 -20.49 -1.31 -36.40
CA TRP A 189 -19.49 -2.06 -37.16
C TRP A 189 -19.92 -3.51 -37.24
N SER A 190 -20.39 -3.89 -38.42
CA SER A 190 -20.51 -5.28 -38.84
C SER A 190 -19.87 -5.45 -40.21
N GLU A 191 -19.12 -6.55 -40.31
CA GLU A 191 -18.78 -7.31 -41.52
C GLU A 191 -17.72 -6.80 -42.52
N GLY A 192 -16.76 -7.69 -42.74
CA GLY A 192 -16.03 -7.79 -44.00
C GLY A 192 -14.52 -7.97 -43.90
N CYS A 193 -14.03 -9.18 -43.60
CA CYS A 193 -12.70 -9.62 -44.03
C CYS A 193 -12.78 -11.06 -44.52
N GLU A 194 -12.92 -11.19 -45.84
CA GLU A 194 -12.68 -12.45 -46.57
C GLU A 194 -11.20 -12.85 -46.45
N ALA A 195 -10.98 -14.09 -46.05
CA ALA A 195 -9.68 -14.71 -45.97
C ALA A 195 -9.18 -15.06 -47.38
N SER A 196 -8.06 -14.50 -47.81
CA SER A 196 -7.28 -15.03 -48.92
C SER A 196 -6.24 -16.00 -48.37
N GLU A 197 -6.48 -17.29 -48.59
CA GLU A 197 -5.49 -18.36 -48.42
C GLU A 197 -4.24 -18.07 -49.27
N ARG A 198 -3.09 -17.95 -48.60
CA ARG A 198 -1.77 -18.15 -49.22
C ARG A 198 -0.88 -18.97 -48.33
N ASN A 199 -0.61 -20.15 -48.85
CA ASN A 199 0.43 -21.14 -48.52
C ASN A 199 1.21 -20.98 -47.21
N ALA A 200 0.85 -21.84 -46.29
CA ALA A 200 1.68 -22.24 -45.16
C ALA A 200 2.65 -23.33 -45.65
N ASP A 201 3.92 -22.96 -45.86
CA ASP A 201 5.05 -23.90 -45.80
C ASP A 201 6.33 -23.08 -45.90
N GLU A 202 6.82 -22.67 -44.76
CA GLU A 202 8.20 -22.44 -44.32
C GLU A 202 8.19 -22.00 -42.85
N ALA A 203 7.95 -22.97 -41.99
CA ALA A 203 8.17 -22.74 -40.56
C ALA A 203 9.67 -22.73 -40.32
N VAL A 204 10.25 -21.53 -40.24
CA VAL A 204 11.60 -21.33 -39.67
C VAL A 204 11.50 -21.69 -38.18
N ALA A 205 12.02 -22.85 -37.84
CA ALA A 205 12.14 -23.28 -36.46
C ALA A 205 12.90 -22.20 -35.65
N VAL A 206 12.19 -21.48 -34.80
CA VAL A 206 12.81 -20.55 -33.85
C VAL A 206 13.57 -21.42 -32.82
N PRO A 207 14.88 -21.27 -32.65
CA PRO A 207 15.61 -22.04 -31.65
C PRO A 207 14.97 -21.78 -30.29
N GLN A 208 14.63 -22.83 -29.56
CA GLN A 208 14.19 -22.72 -28.16
C GLN A 208 15.32 -22.07 -27.37
N VAL A 209 15.23 -20.79 -27.12
CA VAL A 209 16.11 -20.08 -26.19
C VAL A 209 15.59 -20.41 -24.79
N ASN A 210 16.09 -21.49 -24.22
CA ASN A 210 15.90 -21.83 -22.81
C ASN A 210 16.67 -20.82 -21.93
N CYS A 211 16.18 -19.61 -21.84
CA CYS A 211 16.60 -18.61 -20.88
C CYS A 211 15.38 -18.08 -20.17
N THR A 212 14.82 -18.86 -19.26
CA THR A 212 13.98 -18.33 -18.18
C THR A 212 14.89 -17.52 -17.26
N LEU A 213 15.03 -16.23 -17.56
CA LEU A 213 15.65 -15.28 -16.64
C LEU A 213 14.80 -15.22 -15.38
N GLN A 214 15.29 -15.87 -14.34
CA GLN A 214 14.66 -15.83 -13.04
C GLN A 214 15.04 -14.52 -12.34
N PRO A 215 14.14 -13.95 -11.54
CA PRO A 215 14.45 -12.80 -10.69
C PRO A 215 15.66 -13.10 -9.82
N GLN A 216 16.56 -12.13 -9.69
CA GLN A 216 17.64 -12.24 -8.72
C GLN A 216 17.03 -12.21 -7.32
N THR A 217 17.42 -13.18 -6.52
CA THR A 217 17.05 -13.28 -5.11
C THR A 217 18.32 -13.21 -4.29
N TYR A 218 18.34 -12.31 -3.31
CA TYR A 218 19.44 -12.13 -2.38
C TYR A 218 18.94 -12.43 -0.98
N PHE A 219 19.32 -13.56 -0.42
CA PHE A 219 18.96 -13.91 0.96
C PHE A 219 20.09 -13.55 1.91
N SER A 220 19.80 -12.76 2.92
CA SER A 220 20.72 -12.47 4.02
C SER A 220 20.65 -13.59 5.06
N PRO A 221 21.79 -14.09 5.55
CA PRO A 221 21.79 -15.05 6.65
C PRO A 221 21.61 -14.39 8.03
N THR A 222 21.68 -13.06 8.12
CA THR A 222 21.72 -12.31 9.38
C THR A 222 20.60 -11.28 9.54
N MET A 223 19.98 -10.88 8.45
CA MET A 223 18.87 -9.91 8.44
C MET A 223 17.58 -10.60 8.01
N PRO A 224 16.41 -10.15 8.51
CA PRO A 224 15.12 -10.60 7.99
C PRO A 224 15.01 -10.37 6.48
N ASN A 225 14.53 -11.38 5.76
CA ASN A 225 14.39 -11.35 4.32
C ASN A 225 12.95 -11.00 3.94
N VAL A 226 12.72 -9.89 3.29
CA VAL A 226 11.40 -9.45 2.85
C VAL A 226 11.35 -9.38 1.33
N GLY A 227 10.31 -10.00 0.74
CA GLY A 227 10.02 -9.86 -0.68
C GLY A 227 9.11 -8.65 -0.94
N ILE A 228 9.22 -8.03 -2.11
CA ILE A 228 8.28 -7.01 -2.58
C ILE A 228 7.64 -7.49 -3.88
N ALA A 229 6.31 -7.46 -3.94
CA ALA A 229 5.55 -7.85 -5.13
C ALA A 229 4.34 -6.93 -5.36
N GLY A 230 3.62 -7.12 -6.46
CA GLY A 230 2.39 -6.40 -6.75
C GLY A 230 2.51 -5.36 -7.86
N ALA A 231 1.72 -4.30 -7.79
CA ALA A 231 1.60 -3.31 -8.86
C ALA A 231 2.86 -2.45 -9.00
N ARG A 232 3.19 -1.68 -7.97
CA ARG A 232 4.37 -0.82 -7.93
C ARG A 232 4.84 -0.69 -6.49
N ALA A 233 6.14 -0.72 -6.25
CA ALA A 233 6.70 -0.22 -5.00
C ALA A 233 7.30 1.16 -5.26
N ASN A 234 6.99 2.11 -4.40
CA ASN A 234 7.67 3.40 -4.42
C ASN A 234 9.04 3.28 -3.72
N ALA A 235 9.89 4.27 -3.93
CA ALA A 235 11.23 4.29 -3.32
C ALA A 235 11.14 4.34 -1.78
N GLU A 236 10.07 4.96 -1.27
CA GLU A 236 9.83 5.12 0.16
C GLU A 236 9.64 3.79 0.89
N ILE A 237 8.87 2.84 0.31
CA ILE A 237 8.71 1.50 0.88
C ILE A 237 10.07 0.83 1.08
N LYS A 238 10.95 0.92 0.07
CA LYS A 238 12.29 0.34 0.15
C LYS A 238 13.14 1.01 1.22
N ARG A 239 13.12 2.35 1.25
CA ARG A 239 13.86 3.14 2.22
C ARG A 239 13.45 2.81 3.66
N ILE A 240 12.15 2.64 3.90
CA ILE A 240 11.65 2.25 5.23
C ILE A 240 12.14 0.83 5.59
N LEU A 241 12.02 -0.14 4.69
CA LEU A 241 12.49 -1.51 4.92
C LEU A 241 14.00 -1.54 5.22
N GLU A 242 14.80 -0.86 4.41
CA GLU A 242 16.25 -0.78 4.58
C GLU A 242 16.65 -0.06 5.88
N ALA A 243 15.94 1.03 6.26
CA ALA A 243 16.16 1.74 7.51
C ALA A 243 15.86 0.89 8.76
N HIS A 244 15.02 -0.12 8.63
CA HIS A 244 14.73 -1.08 9.70
C HIS A 244 15.62 -2.34 9.67
N GLY A 245 16.72 -2.32 8.93
CA GLY A 245 17.67 -3.43 8.89
C GLY A 245 17.12 -4.69 8.21
N VAL A 246 16.25 -4.53 7.22
CA VAL A 246 15.64 -5.62 6.47
C VAL A 246 16.36 -5.80 5.13
N ASN A 247 16.65 -7.03 4.77
CA ASN A 247 17.13 -7.38 3.44
C ASN A 247 15.96 -7.53 2.47
N ILE A 248 15.96 -6.77 1.37
CA ILE A 248 14.99 -6.94 0.28
C ILE A 248 15.44 -8.11 -0.59
N ALA A 249 14.88 -9.29 -0.30
CA ALA A 249 15.26 -10.53 -0.97
C ALA A 249 14.95 -10.53 -2.47
N PHE A 250 13.87 -9.88 -2.88
CA PHE A 250 13.51 -9.65 -4.28
C PHE A 250 12.47 -8.52 -4.39
N ASP A 251 12.42 -7.91 -5.58
CA ASP A 251 11.35 -6.97 -5.95
C ASP A 251 10.81 -7.35 -7.33
N ILE A 252 9.60 -7.92 -7.36
CA ILE A 252 8.89 -8.30 -8.58
C ILE A 252 7.64 -7.47 -8.83
N THR A 253 7.64 -6.25 -8.34
CA THR A 253 6.59 -5.29 -8.68
C THR A 253 6.58 -4.97 -10.18
N CYS A 254 5.48 -4.44 -10.66
CA CYS A 254 5.31 -4.04 -12.05
C CYS A 254 6.39 -3.07 -12.55
N THR A 255 7.00 -2.31 -11.64
CA THR A 255 8.02 -1.31 -11.97
C THR A 255 9.44 -1.82 -11.91
N ASN A 256 9.76 -2.67 -10.94
CA ASN A 256 11.13 -3.13 -10.73
C ASN A 256 11.40 -4.52 -11.28
N ALA A 257 10.35 -5.25 -11.58
CA ALA A 257 10.50 -6.55 -12.18
C ALA A 257 11.18 -6.43 -13.54
N PHE A 258 12.48 -6.39 -13.55
CA PHE A 258 13.22 -6.96 -14.66
C PHE A 258 13.26 -6.18 -15.97
N ARG A 259 13.87 -5.03 -15.94
CA ARG A 259 14.57 -4.58 -17.12
C ARG A 259 16.05 -4.98 -17.17
N ARG A 260 16.49 -5.93 -16.37
CA ARG A 260 17.80 -6.56 -16.50
C ARG A 260 17.82 -7.66 -17.57
N PHE A 261 16.84 -7.66 -18.47
CA PHE A 261 16.89 -8.48 -19.65
C PHE A 261 17.81 -7.81 -20.66
N VAL A 262 19.01 -8.32 -20.76
CA VAL A 262 19.86 -8.16 -21.93
C VAL A 262 19.78 -9.49 -22.68
N PRO A 263 19.19 -9.55 -23.87
CA PRO A 263 19.23 -10.78 -24.66
C PRO A 263 20.69 -11.10 -24.97
N ARG A 264 21.24 -12.03 -24.23
CA ARG A 264 22.59 -12.54 -24.50
C ARG A 264 22.53 -13.35 -25.78
N LYS A 265 23.10 -12.87 -26.88
CA LYS A 265 23.03 -13.41 -28.24
C LYS A 265 21.66 -13.25 -28.90
N THR A 266 21.40 -12.06 -29.36
CA THR A 266 20.33 -11.82 -30.30
C THR A 266 20.93 -11.19 -31.55
N ASP A 267 20.74 -11.84 -32.69
CA ASP A 267 21.25 -11.39 -33.99
C ASP A 267 20.14 -10.77 -34.85
N THR A 268 18.89 -10.80 -34.36
CA THR A 268 17.71 -10.28 -35.08
C THR A 268 16.74 -9.57 -34.15
N LEU A 269 15.99 -8.60 -34.70
CA LEU A 269 14.91 -7.90 -33.99
C LEU A 269 13.84 -8.89 -33.47
N ALA A 270 13.62 -10.00 -34.18
CA ALA A 270 12.67 -11.03 -33.76
C ALA A 270 13.09 -11.70 -32.45
N GLN A 271 14.37 -12.08 -32.33
CA GLN A 271 14.91 -12.68 -31.10
C GLN A 271 14.89 -11.67 -29.95
N TYR A 272 15.23 -10.42 -30.20
CA TYR A 272 15.13 -9.34 -29.21
C TYR A 272 13.69 -9.18 -28.71
N ALA A 273 12.74 -9.06 -29.62
CA ALA A 273 11.32 -8.90 -29.26
C ALA A 273 10.80 -10.13 -28.48
N HIS A 274 11.15 -11.34 -28.91
CA HIS A 274 10.84 -12.55 -28.17
C HIS A 274 11.39 -12.51 -26.76
N GLY A 275 12.64 -12.14 -26.59
CA GLY A 275 13.26 -12.02 -25.27
C GLY A 275 12.56 -10.99 -24.38
N VAL A 276 12.20 -9.82 -24.89
CA VAL A 276 11.45 -8.80 -24.13
C VAL A 276 10.08 -9.33 -23.70
N LEU A 277 9.41 -10.11 -24.55
CA LEU A 277 8.09 -10.68 -24.23
C LEU A 277 8.18 -11.87 -23.25
N ALA A 278 9.25 -12.66 -23.32
CA ALA A 278 9.47 -13.87 -22.52
C ALA A 278 9.98 -13.61 -21.08
N GLN A 279 10.04 -12.37 -20.63
CA GLN A 279 10.37 -12.03 -19.23
C GLN A 279 9.37 -12.66 -18.26
N LEU A 280 9.74 -12.73 -16.95
CA LEU A 280 8.80 -13.17 -15.91
C LEU A 280 7.44 -12.51 -16.14
N PRO A 281 6.35 -13.26 -16.33
CA PRO A 281 5.07 -12.69 -16.71
C PRO A 281 4.55 -11.71 -15.66
N CYS A 282 3.91 -10.63 -16.09
CA CYS A 282 3.11 -9.83 -15.17
C CYS A 282 1.75 -10.52 -14.94
N ALA A 283 1.04 -10.16 -13.89
CA ALA A 283 -0.25 -10.75 -13.51
C ALA A 283 -1.35 -10.68 -14.61
N ARG A 284 -1.08 -10.00 -15.74
CA ARG A 284 -2.00 -9.86 -16.88
C ARG A 284 -1.76 -10.83 -18.01
N MET A 285 -0.64 -11.53 -18.00
CA MET A 285 -0.36 -12.53 -19.00
C MET A 285 -1.30 -13.72 -18.83
N ARG A 286 -1.63 -14.39 -19.92
CA ARG A 286 -2.51 -15.55 -19.92
C ARG A 286 -1.89 -16.71 -19.17
N ASP A 287 -0.61 -16.96 -19.40
CA ASP A 287 0.17 -17.92 -18.64
C ASP A 287 0.99 -17.20 -17.57
N ILE A 288 0.61 -17.39 -16.31
CA ILE A 288 1.30 -16.89 -15.12
C ILE A 288 2.04 -17.99 -14.36
N SER A 289 2.08 -19.23 -14.91
CA SER A 289 2.75 -20.35 -14.26
C SER A 289 4.19 -20.04 -13.87
N PRO A 290 5.05 -19.40 -14.69
CA PRO A 290 6.41 -19.08 -14.29
C PRO A 290 6.50 -18.10 -13.10
N ARG A 291 5.48 -17.24 -12.96
CA ARG A 291 5.39 -16.31 -11.82
C ARG A 291 4.93 -17.05 -10.56
N LYS A 292 4.00 -18.00 -10.69
CA LYS A 292 3.58 -18.86 -9.60
C LYS A 292 4.72 -19.77 -9.12
N ASP A 293 5.43 -20.42 -10.03
CA ASP A 293 6.60 -21.23 -9.73
C ASP A 293 7.70 -20.42 -9.01
N PHE A 294 7.83 -19.15 -9.36
CA PHE A 294 8.73 -18.26 -8.64
C PHE A 294 8.29 -18.08 -7.19
N PHE A 295 7.02 -17.73 -6.94
CA PHE A 295 6.50 -17.58 -5.58
C PHE A 295 6.60 -18.87 -4.77
N ASP A 296 6.20 -20.01 -5.33
CA ASP A 296 6.27 -21.30 -4.66
C ASP A 296 7.69 -21.67 -4.19
N ARG A 297 8.70 -21.19 -4.93
CA ARG A 297 10.10 -21.40 -4.58
C ARG A 297 10.61 -20.42 -3.54
N VAL A 298 10.24 -19.13 -3.60
CA VAL A 298 10.86 -18.08 -2.76
C VAL A 298 10.13 -17.81 -1.47
N LEU A 299 8.79 -17.97 -1.43
CA LEU A 299 8.00 -17.68 -0.24
C LEU A 299 8.41 -18.50 1.01
N PRO A 300 8.83 -19.77 0.90
CA PRO A 300 9.33 -20.53 2.06
C PRO A 300 10.69 -20.03 2.60
N GLN A 301 11.37 -19.13 1.90
CA GLN A 301 12.71 -18.65 2.21
C GLN A 301 12.75 -17.21 2.72
N ILE A 302 11.59 -16.56 2.83
CA ILE A 302 11.48 -15.18 3.31
C ILE A 302 10.70 -15.12 4.63
N ASP A 303 10.99 -14.11 5.42
CA ASP A 303 10.31 -13.84 6.68
C ASP A 303 8.99 -13.10 6.48
N GLY A 304 8.83 -12.43 5.33
CA GLY A 304 7.59 -11.73 4.99
C GLY A 304 7.54 -11.20 3.56
N LEU A 305 6.32 -10.90 3.08
CA LEU A 305 6.06 -10.34 1.76
C LEU A 305 5.28 -9.03 1.88
N VAL A 306 5.83 -7.94 1.35
CA VAL A 306 5.07 -6.70 1.13
C VAL A 306 4.42 -6.77 -0.26
N TYR A 307 3.10 -6.90 -0.28
CA TYR A 307 2.33 -6.93 -1.52
C TYR A 307 1.69 -5.57 -1.75
N HIS A 308 2.30 -4.78 -2.64
CA HIS A 308 1.88 -3.42 -2.91
C HIS A 308 0.86 -3.34 -4.05
N THR A 309 -0.21 -2.59 -3.83
CA THR A 309 -1.19 -2.22 -4.84
C THR A 309 -1.35 -0.71 -4.89
N VAL A 310 -1.86 -0.23 -6.02
CA VAL A 310 -2.22 1.19 -6.20
C VAL A 310 -3.73 1.29 -6.28
N GLN A 311 -4.30 2.31 -5.68
CA GLN A 311 -5.74 2.54 -5.68
C GLN A 311 -6.33 2.46 -7.10
N PHE A 312 -7.41 1.70 -7.24
CA PHE A 312 -8.07 1.36 -8.51
C PHE A 312 -7.21 0.49 -9.47
N CYS A 313 -6.21 -0.23 -8.96
CA CYS A 313 -5.46 -1.22 -9.74
C CYS A 313 -5.96 -2.64 -9.45
N ASP A 314 -7.04 -3.09 -10.09
CA ASP A 314 -7.73 -4.34 -9.79
C ASP A 314 -6.93 -5.60 -10.14
N MET A 315 -6.04 -5.51 -11.13
CA MET A 315 -5.35 -6.69 -11.69
C MET A 315 -4.51 -7.45 -10.66
N TYR A 316 -3.90 -6.74 -9.71
CA TYR A 316 -3.05 -7.35 -8.69
C TYR A 316 -3.85 -7.84 -7.48
N SER A 317 -5.10 -7.44 -7.31
CA SER A 317 -5.96 -7.89 -6.22
C SER A 317 -6.28 -9.40 -6.29
N TYR A 318 -6.38 -9.95 -7.52
CA TYR A 318 -6.59 -11.39 -7.72
C TYR A 318 -5.35 -12.20 -7.31
N GLU A 319 -4.16 -11.77 -7.72
CA GLU A 319 -2.90 -12.44 -7.33
C GLU A 319 -2.70 -12.37 -5.81
N TYR A 320 -2.97 -11.22 -5.19
CA TYR A 320 -2.92 -11.07 -3.73
C TYR A 320 -3.83 -12.06 -3.02
N SER A 321 -5.09 -12.20 -3.48
CA SER A 321 -6.06 -13.10 -2.86
C SER A 321 -5.63 -14.58 -2.93
N ASP A 322 -4.96 -14.98 -4.00
CA ASP A 322 -4.42 -16.34 -4.15
C ASP A 322 -3.19 -16.52 -3.24
N LEU A 323 -2.26 -15.58 -3.25
CA LEU A 323 -1.06 -15.62 -2.42
C LEU A 323 -1.40 -15.61 -0.92
N LYS A 324 -2.36 -14.80 -0.49
CA LYS A 324 -2.78 -14.76 0.93
C LYS A 324 -3.27 -16.13 1.43
N ARG A 325 -3.88 -16.92 0.55
CA ARG A 325 -4.40 -18.25 0.89
C ARG A 325 -3.32 -19.33 0.89
N THR A 326 -2.27 -19.17 0.09
CA THR A 326 -1.29 -20.23 -0.19
C THR A 326 0.09 -19.97 0.40
N SER A 327 0.41 -18.73 0.76
CA SER A 327 1.74 -18.34 1.25
C SER A 327 2.02 -18.89 2.65
N PRO A 328 3.18 -19.52 2.88
CA PRO A 328 3.65 -19.85 4.21
C PRO A 328 4.19 -18.64 4.99
N ALA A 329 4.63 -17.58 4.29
CA ALA A 329 5.11 -16.36 4.89
C ALA A 329 3.98 -15.35 5.08
N PRO A 330 4.00 -14.53 6.15
CA PRO A 330 3.04 -13.46 6.35
C PRO A 330 3.10 -12.43 5.21
N ILE A 331 1.94 -11.88 4.82
CA ILE A 331 1.82 -10.93 3.72
C ILE A 331 1.18 -9.63 4.20
N LEU A 332 1.90 -8.53 4.10
CA LEU A 332 1.34 -7.19 4.25
C LEU A 332 0.72 -6.73 2.93
N ALA A 333 -0.60 -6.50 2.91
CA ALA A 333 -1.26 -5.78 1.83
C ALA A 333 -1.11 -4.28 2.03
N LEU A 334 -0.40 -3.62 1.13
CA LEU A 334 -0.18 -2.19 1.18
C LEU A 334 -0.78 -1.52 -0.07
N GLU A 335 -1.78 -0.66 0.12
CA GLU A 335 -2.37 0.14 -0.95
C GLU A 335 -2.00 1.60 -0.78
N THR A 336 -1.45 2.21 -1.84
CA THR A 336 -1.17 3.64 -1.88
C THR A 336 -1.99 4.32 -2.98
N ASP A 337 -2.20 5.62 -2.84
CA ASP A 337 -2.86 6.47 -3.83
C ASP A 337 -1.89 7.33 -4.62
N CYS A 338 -0.59 7.08 -4.49
CA CYS A 338 0.49 7.85 -5.11
C CYS A 338 0.50 9.35 -4.73
N THR A 339 0.04 9.69 -3.51
CA THR A 339 0.13 11.04 -2.95
C THR A 339 0.96 11.07 -1.67
N ALA A 340 1.49 12.24 -1.32
CA ALA A 340 2.23 12.46 -0.08
C ALA A 340 1.37 12.26 1.18
N GLN A 341 0.04 12.33 1.07
CA GLN A 341 -0.88 12.23 2.20
C GLN A 341 -0.93 10.83 2.82
N SER A 342 -0.62 9.78 2.05
CA SER A 342 -0.65 8.39 2.55
C SER A 342 0.63 7.95 3.28
N HIS A 343 1.65 8.81 3.38
CA HIS A 343 2.96 8.44 3.94
C HIS A 343 2.89 7.92 5.39
N GLY A 344 2.23 8.65 6.29
CA GLY A 344 2.14 8.24 7.71
C GLY A 344 1.41 6.92 7.92
N GLN A 345 0.36 6.67 7.13
CA GLN A 345 -0.40 5.42 7.17
C GLN A 345 0.42 4.23 6.62
N MET A 346 1.18 4.47 5.55
CA MET A 346 2.10 3.49 4.99
C MET A 346 3.19 3.10 5.98
N LEU A 347 3.79 4.10 6.65
CA LEU A 347 4.82 3.90 7.66
C LEU A 347 4.30 3.02 8.81
N THR A 348 3.15 3.38 9.42
CA THR A 348 2.56 2.60 10.51
C THR A 348 2.30 1.14 10.11
N ARG A 349 1.82 0.88 8.90
CA ARG A 349 1.57 -0.48 8.41
C ARG A 349 2.85 -1.27 8.18
N LEU A 350 3.88 -0.63 7.63
CA LEU A 350 5.19 -1.27 7.43
C LEU A 350 5.85 -1.57 8.78
N GLU A 351 5.86 -0.62 9.72
CA GLU A 351 6.41 -0.83 11.06
C GLU A 351 5.69 -1.98 11.79
N ALA A 352 4.34 -1.99 11.81
CA ALA A 352 3.57 -3.07 12.42
C ALA A 352 3.86 -4.44 11.79
N PHE A 353 4.02 -4.49 10.46
CA PHE A 353 4.40 -5.71 9.77
C PHE A 353 5.82 -6.16 10.16
N LEU A 354 6.77 -5.24 10.24
CA LEU A 354 8.15 -5.53 10.65
C LEU A 354 8.22 -6.01 12.10
N GLU A 355 7.43 -5.42 12.99
CA GLU A 355 7.27 -5.89 14.36
C GLU A 355 6.74 -7.34 14.40
N SER A 356 5.73 -7.65 13.57
CA SER A 356 5.12 -8.99 13.53
C SER A 356 6.04 -10.09 13.02
N ILE A 357 7.03 -9.77 12.18
CA ILE A 357 8.05 -10.72 11.69
C ILE A 357 9.35 -10.69 12.50
N GLY A 358 9.38 -9.99 13.64
CA GLY A 358 10.56 -9.88 14.51
C GLY A 358 11.70 -9.05 13.94
N ALA A 359 11.44 -8.22 12.94
CA ALA A 359 12.38 -7.30 12.29
C ALA A 359 12.45 -5.93 13.00
N SER A 360 12.18 -5.89 14.29
CA SER A 360 12.21 -4.65 15.08
C SER A 360 13.65 -4.16 15.28
N GLN A 361 13.85 -2.85 15.28
CA GLN A 361 15.13 -2.13 15.33
C GLN A 361 16.13 -2.67 16.36
N LYS A 362 16.96 -3.63 15.98
CA LYS A 362 18.10 -4.06 16.81
C LYS A 362 19.29 -3.08 16.81
N GLU A 363 19.34 -2.12 15.90
CA GLU A 363 20.52 -1.26 15.72
C GLU A 363 20.44 0.15 16.33
N HIS A 364 19.25 0.68 16.66
CA HIS A 364 19.18 1.97 17.37
C HIS A 364 19.56 1.88 18.86
N LEU A 365 19.56 0.67 19.43
CA LEU A 365 19.95 0.42 20.82
C LEU A 365 21.46 0.36 21.08
N ALA A 366 22.29 0.27 20.05
CA ALA A 366 23.74 0.24 20.23
C ALA A 366 24.38 1.63 20.38
N SER A 367 23.70 2.70 20.00
CA SER A 367 24.25 4.08 20.05
C SER A 367 23.70 4.94 21.19
N GLN A 368 22.67 4.51 21.89
CA GLN A 368 22.20 5.14 23.13
C GLN A 368 22.29 4.12 24.27
N LYS A 369 23.51 3.77 24.69
CA LYS A 369 23.70 3.22 26.03
C LYS A 369 23.29 4.30 27.01
N GLY A 370 22.01 4.25 27.43
CA GLY A 370 21.51 5.00 28.55
C GLY A 370 22.39 4.76 29.77
N SER A 371 22.50 5.75 30.60
CA SER A 371 23.15 5.69 31.93
C SER A 371 22.70 4.43 32.69
N PRO A 372 23.57 3.83 33.49
CA PRO A 372 23.24 2.63 34.27
C PRO A 372 21.95 2.88 35.06
N MET A 373 20.95 2.00 34.87
CA MET A 373 19.67 2.03 35.56
C MET A 373 19.86 2.27 37.06
N SER A 374 19.13 3.25 37.57
CA SER A 374 19.01 3.46 39.02
C SER A 374 18.38 2.21 39.64
N LYS A 375 18.97 1.69 40.71
CA LYS A 375 18.48 0.52 41.44
C LYS A 375 17.10 0.72 42.12
N THR A 376 16.40 1.82 41.85
CA THR A 376 15.10 2.19 42.43
C THR A 376 13.94 2.20 41.43
N ALA A 377 14.19 1.91 40.16
CA ALA A 377 13.15 1.90 39.14
C ALA A 377 12.37 0.57 39.18
N THR A 378 11.10 0.63 39.59
CA THR A 378 10.22 -0.53 39.81
C THR A 378 8.92 -0.48 38.99
N PHE A 379 8.75 0.57 38.20
CA PHE A 379 7.55 0.79 37.40
C PHE A 379 7.88 1.09 35.93
N VAL A 380 6.93 0.83 35.05
CA VAL A 380 6.99 1.19 33.64
C VAL A 380 5.75 1.98 33.24
N VAL A 381 5.86 2.74 32.14
CA VAL A 381 4.75 3.52 31.62
C VAL A 381 4.49 3.16 30.16
N GLY A 382 3.23 2.89 29.83
CA GLY A 382 2.72 2.84 28.47
C GLY A 382 1.90 4.08 28.16
N LEU A 383 2.18 4.73 27.03
CA LEU A 383 1.48 5.92 26.55
C LEU A 383 0.87 5.63 25.18
N ASP A 384 -0.44 5.72 25.06
CA ASP A 384 -1.13 5.65 23.77
C ASP A 384 -1.65 7.04 23.38
N SER A 385 -0.99 7.66 22.41
CA SER A 385 -1.35 8.98 21.90
C SER A 385 -2.17 8.86 20.63
N GLY A 386 -3.46 8.60 20.81
CA GLY A 386 -4.43 8.52 19.72
C GLY A 386 -4.86 9.90 19.19
N SER A 387 -5.63 9.90 18.12
CA SER A 387 -6.14 11.14 17.48
C SER A 387 -7.24 11.84 18.30
N THR A 388 -7.94 11.13 19.18
CA THR A 388 -9.08 11.64 19.97
C THR A 388 -8.79 11.59 21.47
N SER A 389 -8.22 10.51 21.97
CA SER A 389 -7.78 10.35 23.36
C SER A 389 -6.29 10.06 23.45
N THR A 390 -5.69 10.45 24.55
CA THR A 390 -4.34 10.08 24.96
C THR A 390 -4.45 9.35 26.30
N ASN A 391 -3.97 8.12 26.32
CA ASN A 391 -4.14 7.20 27.43
C ASN A 391 -2.77 6.86 28.02
N ALA A 392 -2.68 6.75 29.34
CA ALA A 392 -1.46 6.39 30.03
C ALA A 392 -1.74 5.30 31.07
N VAL A 393 -0.83 4.34 31.17
CA VAL A 393 -0.88 3.24 32.16
C VAL A 393 0.46 3.13 32.85
N VAL A 394 0.44 3.07 34.18
CA VAL A 394 1.59 2.68 35.01
C VAL A 394 1.43 1.23 35.44
N MET A 395 2.46 0.43 35.23
CA MET A 395 2.49 -0.99 35.56
C MET A 395 3.70 -1.31 36.48
N ASN A 396 3.51 -2.22 37.43
CA ASN A 396 4.58 -2.71 38.30
C ASN A 396 5.24 -4.00 37.74
N GLU A 397 6.31 -4.47 38.39
CA GLU A 397 7.02 -5.70 37.99
C GLU A 397 6.14 -6.97 38.06
N ALA A 398 5.06 -6.95 38.84
CA ALA A 398 4.10 -8.05 38.92
C ALA A 398 3.07 -8.04 37.78
N ARG A 399 3.25 -7.13 36.80
CA ARG A 399 2.32 -6.91 35.68
C ARG A 399 0.94 -6.41 36.12
N GLU A 400 0.85 -5.72 37.25
CA GLU A 400 -0.40 -5.14 37.74
C GLU A 400 -0.48 -3.66 37.32
N ILE A 401 -1.66 -3.24 36.84
CA ILE A 401 -1.95 -1.83 36.55
C ILE A 401 -2.10 -1.08 37.88
N VAL A 402 -1.18 -0.17 38.15
CA VAL A 402 -1.17 0.65 39.37
C VAL A 402 -2.08 1.86 39.23
N ALA A 403 -2.04 2.49 38.06
CA ALA A 403 -2.89 3.63 37.72
C ALA A 403 -3.08 3.72 36.20
N SER A 404 -4.20 4.30 35.77
CA SER A 404 -4.49 4.64 34.41
C SER A 404 -5.13 6.03 34.29
N VAL A 405 -4.96 6.64 33.11
CA VAL A 405 -5.51 7.94 32.77
C VAL A 405 -5.96 7.93 31.32
N VAL A 406 -7.15 8.47 31.06
CA VAL A 406 -7.69 8.74 29.73
C VAL A 406 -8.00 10.23 29.63
N ILE A 407 -7.35 10.94 28.71
CA ILE A 407 -7.58 12.37 28.48
C ILE A 407 -7.86 12.65 27.02
N ARG A 408 -8.56 13.73 26.71
CA ARG A 408 -8.74 14.14 25.31
C ARG A 408 -7.43 14.63 24.70
N THR A 409 -7.09 14.13 23.52
CA THR A 409 -5.98 14.63 22.72
C THR A 409 -6.33 16.02 22.19
N GLY A 410 -5.52 17.00 22.52
CA GLY A 410 -5.64 18.36 21.98
C GLY A 410 -4.94 18.50 20.60
N ALA A 411 -4.80 19.73 20.13
CA ALA A 411 -4.15 20.02 18.86
C ALA A 411 -2.65 19.65 18.80
N LYS A 412 -2.01 19.42 19.96
CA LYS A 412 -0.59 19.04 20.08
C LYS A 412 -0.48 17.72 20.84
N ALA A 413 -0.24 16.64 20.12
CA ALA A 413 -0.13 15.29 20.68
C ALA A 413 0.92 15.20 21.80
N GLY A 414 2.13 15.72 21.59
CA GLY A 414 3.20 15.71 22.61
C GLY A 414 2.82 16.39 23.92
N ALA A 415 2.10 17.54 23.88
CA ALA A 415 1.64 18.23 25.09
C ALA A 415 0.55 17.43 25.82
N SER A 416 -0.31 16.71 25.11
CA SER A 416 -1.31 15.85 25.71
C SER A 416 -0.64 14.61 26.34
N ALA A 417 0.34 14.02 25.67
CA ALA A 417 1.12 12.92 26.21
C ALA A 417 1.87 13.30 27.51
N GLU A 418 2.50 14.47 27.53
CA GLU A 418 3.17 14.96 28.74
C GLU A 418 2.19 15.19 29.90
N ARG A 419 1.00 15.71 29.59
CA ARG A 419 -0.06 15.86 30.61
C ARG A 419 -0.55 14.50 31.12
N ALA A 420 -0.83 13.54 30.24
CA ALA A 420 -1.25 12.20 30.61
C ALA A 420 -0.19 11.48 31.45
N TYR A 421 1.09 11.60 31.05
CA TYR A 421 2.22 11.04 31.78
C TYR A 421 2.29 11.61 33.22
N ARG A 422 2.22 12.92 33.37
CA ARG A 422 2.26 13.57 34.68
C ARG A 422 1.08 13.17 35.54
N GLU A 423 -0.14 13.17 34.99
CA GLU A 423 -1.36 12.84 35.72
C GLU A 423 -1.38 11.36 36.13
N VAL A 424 -0.89 10.43 35.33
CA VAL A 424 -0.85 9.02 35.70
C VAL A 424 0.18 8.76 36.81
N LEU A 425 1.34 9.43 36.81
CA LEU A 425 2.32 9.33 37.90
C LEU A 425 1.78 9.91 39.20
N GLU A 426 1.08 11.04 39.14
CA GLU A 426 0.43 11.65 40.32
C GLU A 426 -0.63 10.70 40.90
N ARG A 427 -1.47 10.08 40.05
CA ARG A 427 -2.46 9.09 40.52
C ARG A 427 -1.82 7.84 41.12
N ALA A 428 -0.69 7.40 40.59
CA ALA A 428 0.07 6.27 41.12
C ALA A 428 0.84 6.62 42.40
N GLY A 429 1.04 7.90 42.69
CA GLY A 429 1.84 8.36 43.81
C GLY A 429 3.34 8.09 43.66
N ILE A 430 3.84 8.06 42.41
CA ILE A 430 5.23 7.76 42.04
C ILE A 430 5.90 8.95 41.38
N THR A 431 7.23 8.94 41.37
CA THR A 431 8.06 9.98 40.77
C THR A 431 8.74 9.47 39.49
N PRO A 432 9.12 10.35 38.53
CA PRO A 432 9.74 9.92 37.27
C PRO A 432 11.00 9.07 37.40
N ASP A 433 11.77 9.24 38.50
CA ASP A 433 12.98 8.47 38.78
C ASP A 433 12.70 7.00 39.15
N GLN A 434 11.45 6.66 39.46
CA GLN A 434 11.00 5.29 39.71
C GLN A 434 10.55 4.56 38.43
N ILE A 435 10.55 5.25 37.27
CA ILE A 435 10.18 4.66 35.99
C ILE A 435 11.42 4.07 35.32
N ALA A 436 11.36 2.77 35.03
CA ALA A 436 12.42 2.04 34.35
C ALA A 436 12.40 2.25 32.81
N CYS A 437 11.19 2.27 32.23
CA CYS A 437 11.01 2.42 30.79
C CYS A 437 9.64 3.04 30.47
N THR A 438 9.60 3.88 29.46
CA THR A 438 8.37 4.47 28.90
C THR A 438 8.27 4.14 27.42
N ILE A 439 7.23 3.42 27.01
CA ILE A 439 6.93 3.15 25.59
C ILE A 439 5.73 3.97 25.17
N ALA A 440 5.90 4.64 24.02
CA ALA A 440 4.83 5.38 23.35
C ALA A 440 4.26 4.60 22.16
N THR A 441 2.94 4.69 22.01
CA THR A 441 2.19 4.11 20.89
C THR A 441 1.12 5.08 20.37
N GLY A 442 0.35 4.68 19.37
CA GLY A 442 -0.66 5.51 18.73
C GLY A 442 -0.07 6.44 17.64
N TYR A 443 -0.95 7.18 16.99
CA TYR A 443 -0.59 8.08 15.88
C TYR A 443 0.39 9.19 16.30
N GLY A 444 0.27 9.65 17.54
CA GLY A 444 1.11 10.73 18.09
C GLY A 444 2.46 10.26 18.64
N ARG A 445 2.78 8.96 18.66
CA ARG A 445 3.97 8.38 19.29
C ARG A 445 5.28 9.07 18.91
N VAL A 446 5.44 9.42 17.63
CA VAL A 446 6.65 10.07 17.12
C VAL A 446 6.87 11.50 17.66
N SER A 447 5.83 12.09 18.25
CA SER A 447 5.86 13.45 18.82
C SER A 447 6.12 13.46 20.33
N ILE A 448 6.52 12.33 20.92
CA ILE A 448 6.73 12.16 22.36
C ILE A 448 8.24 11.99 22.63
N PRO A 449 9.00 13.07 22.86
CA PRO A 449 10.46 13.03 22.90
C PRO A 449 11.01 12.40 24.20
N PHE A 450 10.18 12.18 25.22
CA PHE A 450 10.58 11.60 26.50
C PHE A 450 10.27 10.09 26.59
N ALA A 451 9.66 9.49 25.58
CA ALA A 451 9.52 8.05 25.49
C ALA A 451 10.85 7.40 25.11
N ASP A 452 11.18 6.30 25.76
CA ASP A 452 12.40 5.53 25.47
C ASP A 452 12.29 4.81 24.13
N GLU A 453 11.07 4.43 23.75
CA GLU A 453 10.79 3.77 22.48
C GLU A 453 9.37 4.03 21.96
N ASN A 454 9.24 3.87 20.63
CA ASN A 454 7.97 3.93 19.93
C ASN A 454 7.64 2.55 19.37
N VAL A 455 6.45 2.03 19.70
CA VAL A 455 5.91 0.76 19.18
C VAL A 455 4.57 1.06 18.52
N THR A 456 4.20 0.31 17.46
CA THR A 456 2.93 0.54 16.79
C THR A 456 1.74 0.18 17.68
N GLU A 457 0.62 0.87 17.47
CA GLU A 457 -0.62 0.55 18.18
C GLU A 457 -1.14 -0.85 17.85
N ILE A 458 -0.76 -1.43 16.73
CA ILE A 458 -1.14 -2.80 16.35
C ILE A 458 -0.55 -3.80 17.32
N SER A 459 0.76 -3.75 17.54
CA SER A 459 1.46 -4.63 18.49
C SER A 459 1.01 -4.39 19.93
N CYS A 460 0.82 -3.12 20.32
CA CYS A 460 0.37 -2.77 21.66
C CYS A 460 -1.06 -3.27 21.93
N HIS A 461 -2.01 -3.09 21.02
CA HIS A 461 -3.36 -3.64 21.18
C HIS A 461 -3.36 -5.18 21.23
N GLY A 462 -2.51 -5.85 20.44
CA GLY A 462 -2.35 -7.30 20.51
C GLY A 462 -1.93 -7.79 21.90
N ARG A 463 -0.88 -7.19 22.46
CA ARG A 463 -0.36 -7.52 23.80
C ARG A 463 -1.33 -7.14 24.91
N GLY A 464 -1.91 -5.94 24.84
CA GLY A 464 -2.87 -5.47 25.85
C GLY A 464 -4.16 -6.28 25.86
N ALA A 465 -4.71 -6.63 24.70
CA ALA A 465 -5.90 -7.46 24.61
C ALA A 465 -5.65 -8.87 25.19
N HIS A 466 -4.50 -9.47 24.89
CA HIS A 466 -4.12 -10.77 25.42
C HIS A 466 -3.93 -10.73 26.96
N TYR A 467 -3.47 -9.62 27.51
CA TYR A 467 -3.37 -9.42 28.96
C TYR A 467 -4.76 -9.47 29.63
N PHE A 468 -5.76 -8.77 29.07
CA PHE A 468 -7.12 -8.79 29.62
C PHE A 468 -7.87 -10.09 29.34
N ASN A 469 -7.60 -10.74 28.21
CA ASN A 469 -8.20 -12.03 27.84
C ASN A 469 -7.20 -12.92 27.10
N PRO A 470 -6.52 -13.85 27.81
CA PRO A 470 -5.55 -14.76 27.18
C PRO A 470 -6.12 -15.68 26.09
N ALA A 471 -7.44 -15.85 26.05
CA ALA A 471 -8.09 -16.64 25.02
C ALA A 471 -8.33 -15.87 23.73
N VAL A 472 -8.15 -14.55 23.70
CA VAL A 472 -8.41 -13.70 22.51
C VAL A 472 -7.60 -14.16 21.31
N ARG A 473 -8.26 -14.15 20.12
CA ARG A 473 -7.61 -14.41 18.83
C ARG A 473 -7.88 -13.29 17.84
N THR A 474 -9.07 -12.69 17.89
CA THR A 474 -9.41 -11.57 17.00
C THR A 474 -9.82 -10.36 17.82
N ILE A 475 -9.14 -9.24 17.60
CA ILE A 475 -9.36 -7.96 18.26
C ILE A 475 -9.93 -6.99 17.24
N LEU A 476 -10.99 -6.29 17.63
CA LEU A 476 -11.58 -5.19 16.88
C LEU A 476 -11.36 -3.90 17.67
N ASP A 477 -10.44 -3.06 17.20
CA ASP A 477 -10.23 -1.73 17.74
C ASP A 477 -10.97 -0.69 16.89
N ILE A 478 -11.86 0.09 17.51
CA ILE A 478 -12.53 1.20 16.84
C ILE A 478 -12.27 2.48 17.61
N GLY A 479 -11.36 3.27 17.06
CA GLY A 479 -11.00 4.58 17.57
C GLY A 479 -11.87 5.71 17.02
N GLY A 480 -11.42 6.95 17.26
CA GLY A 480 -12.12 8.15 16.77
C GLY A 480 -12.01 8.34 15.26
N GLN A 481 -10.90 8.00 14.62
CA GLN A 481 -10.64 8.29 13.20
C GLN A 481 -10.33 7.06 12.36
N ASP A 482 -10.02 5.94 12.97
CA ASP A 482 -9.67 4.69 12.32
C ASP A 482 -10.35 3.51 12.99
N SER A 483 -10.26 2.36 12.34
CA SER A 483 -10.66 1.07 12.90
C SER A 483 -9.68 0.00 12.45
N LYS A 484 -9.38 -0.95 13.34
CA LYS A 484 -8.40 -2.00 13.14
C LYS A 484 -9.00 -3.35 13.50
N ALA A 485 -8.70 -4.36 12.71
CA ALA A 485 -8.87 -5.76 13.07
C ALA A 485 -7.49 -6.38 13.20
N ILE A 486 -7.22 -7.04 14.31
CA ILE A 486 -5.92 -7.60 14.64
C ILE A 486 -6.11 -9.06 15.02
N HIS A 487 -5.34 -9.94 14.39
CA HIS A 487 -5.32 -11.37 14.72
C HIS A 487 -4.05 -11.67 15.52
N VAL A 488 -4.19 -12.40 16.62
CA VAL A 488 -3.08 -12.74 17.51
C VAL A 488 -2.99 -14.26 17.72
N ASN A 489 -1.76 -14.73 17.96
CA ASN A 489 -1.51 -16.11 18.34
C ASN A 489 -1.82 -16.37 19.84
N ALA A 490 -1.53 -17.58 20.30
CA ALA A 490 -1.77 -17.99 21.69
C ALA A 490 -0.91 -17.23 22.74
N THR A 491 0.13 -16.52 22.29
CA THR A 491 1.03 -15.70 23.15
C THR A 491 0.75 -14.20 23.06
N GLY A 492 -0.30 -13.79 22.28
CA GLY A 492 -0.68 -12.39 22.11
C GLY A 492 0.17 -11.63 21.09
N GLU A 493 0.98 -12.35 20.29
CA GLU A 493 1.74 -11.76 19.20
C GLU A 493 0.87 -11.61 17.95
N VAL A 494 1.02 -10.49 17.27
CA VAL A 494 0.24 -10.18 16.05
C VAL A 494 0.69 -11.07 14.90
N THR A 495 -0.25 -11.76 14.28
CA THR A 495 -0.02 -12.62 13.11
C THR A 495 -0.58 -12.04 11.83
N ASP A 496 -1.64 -11.24 11.90
CA ASP A 496 -2.23 -10.52 10.78
C ASP A 496 -3.01 -9.31 11.28
N PHE A 497 -3.12 -8.28 10.44
CA PHE A 497 -3.93 -7.11 10.76
C PHE A 497 -4.50 -6.44 9.51
N ALA A 498 -5.59 -5.72 9.69
CA ALA A 498 -6.21 -4.88 8.68
C ALA A 498 -6.67 -3.56 9.30
N MET A 499 -6.50 -2.47 8.58
CA MET A 499 -6.86 -1.12 9.05
C MET A 499 -7.79 -0.43 8.05
N ASN A 500 -8.73 0.37 8.59
CA ASN A 500 -9.48 1.38 7.87
C ASN A 500 -9.14 2.75 8.48
N ASP A 501 -8.28 3.48 7.82
CA ASP A 501 -7.74 4.78 8.22
C ASP A 501 -8.02 5.90 7.18
N LYS A 502 -8.68 5.53 6.06
CA LYS A 502 -9.01 6.46 4.96
C LYS A 502 -10.48 6.90 4.95
N CYS A 503 -11.35 6.20 5.66
CA CYS A 503 -12.78 6.43 5.60
C CYS A 503 -13.37 6.58 7.00
N ALA A 504 -13.94 7.74 7.30
CA ALA A 504 -14.59 8.01 8.57
C ALA A 504 -15.81 7.10 8.85
N ALA A 505 -16.47 6.60 7.80
CA ALA A 505 -17.56 5.64 7.95
C ALA A 505 -17.04 4.35 8.63
N GLY A 506 -17.52 4.05 9.81
CA GLY A 506 -17.06 2.93 10.64
C GLY A 506 -16.11 3.34 11.77
N THR A 507 -16.05 4.61 12.14
CA THR A 507 -15.23 5.15 13.23
C THR A 507 -16.08 5.97 14.20
N GLY A 508 -15.49 6.34 15.35
CA GLY A 508 -16.15 7.18 16.36
C GLY A 508 -16.60 8.55 15.82
N ARG A 509 -15.83 9.15 14.90
CA ARG A 509 -16.20 10.42 14.27
C ARG A 509 -17.49 10.34 13.46
N PHE A 510 -17.74 9.21 12.83
CA PHE A 510 -19.02 9.00 12.14
C PHE A 510 -20.18 8.97 13.13
N LEU A 511 -20.02 8.29 14.26
CA LEU A 511 -21.04 8.26 15.32
C LEU A 511 -21.27 9.66 15.92
N GLU A 512 -20.21 10.43 16.18
CA GLU A 512 -20.33 11.83 16.65
C GLU A 512 -21.11 12.72 15.68
N MET A 513 -20.83 12.60 14.39
CA MET A 513 -21.51 13.38 13.34
C MET A 513 -23.01 13.06 13.33
N ILE A 514 -23.36 11.77 13.34
CA ILE A 514 -24.76 11.34 13.31
C ILE A 514 -25.48 11.68 14.62
N ALA A 515 -24.85 11.54 15.78
CA ALA A 515 -25.44 11.94 17.06
C ALA A 515 -25.84 13.42 17.05
N ARG A 516 -25.00 14.31 16.47
CA ARG A 516 -25.34 15.73 16.29
C ARG A 516 -26.55 15.92 15.37
N SER A 517 -26.62 15.18 14.25
CA SER A 517 -27.73 15.25 13.31
C SER A 517 -29.04 14.76 13.94
N LEU A 518 -28.99 13.82 14.89
CA LEU A 518 -30.11 13.32 15.67
C LEU A 518 -30.44 14.20 16.88
N GLU A 519 -29.61 15.22 17.17
CA GLU A 519 -29.75 16.07 18.37
C GLU A 519 -29.77 15.25 19.69
N ILE A 520 -28.83 14.29 19.80
CA ILE A 520 -28.58 13.51 21.01
C ILE A 520 -27.09 13.53 21.34
N SER A 521 -26.69 13.20 22.56
CA SER A 521 -25.29 13.03 22.90
C SER A 521 -24.75 11.71 22.31
N LEU A 522 -23.42 11.61 22.18
CA LEU A 522 -22.78 10.38 21.70
C LEU A 522 -23.07 9.20 22.65
N ASP A 523 -23.13 9.46 23.96
CA ASP A 523 -23.38 8.46 24.98
C ASP A 523 -24.83 7.94 24.96
N GLU A 524 -25.78 8.75 24.47
CA GLU A 524 -27.18 8.35 24.30
C GLU A 524 -27.40 7.51 23.03
N LEU A 525 -26.53 7.60 22.03
CA LEU A 525 -26.71 6.94 20.74
C LEU A 525 -26.83 5.42 20.85
N GLY A 526 -25.93 4.81 21.63
CA GLY A 526 -25.92 3.36 21.85
C GLY A 526 -27.16 2.84 22.58
N PRO A 527 -27.51 3.38 23.76
CA PRO A 527 -28.76 3.06 24.45
C PRO A 527 -29.98 3.23 23.57
N ALA A 528 -30.12 4.35 22.86
CA ALA A 528 -31.22 4.58 21.95
C ALA A 528 -31.31 3.49 20.85
N ALA A 529 -30.20 3.07 20.29
CA ALA A 529 -30.17 2.01 19.29
C ALA A 529 -30.73 0.67 19.81
N LEU A 530 -30.57 0.38 21.10
CA LEU A 530 -31.10 -0.83 21.73
C LEU A 530 -32.63 -0.82 21.86
N GLU A 531 -33.28 0.35 21.81
CA GLU A 531 -34.72 0.53 21.88
C GLU A 531 -35.40 0.44 20.53
N SER A 532 -34.64 0.23 19.45
CA SER A 532 -35.16 0.16 18.08
C SER A 532 -36.21 -0.92 17.91
N LYS A 533 -37.28 -0.57 17.18
CA LYS A 533 -38.41 -1.45 16.86
C LYS A 533 -38.49 -1.79 15.38
N LYS A 534 -37.81 -1.00 14.52
CA LYS A 534 -37.85 -1.13 13.07
C LYS A 534 -36.44 -1.28 12.53
N ARG A 535 -36.21 -2.23 11.63
CA ARG A 535 -34.92 -2.39 10.97
C ARG A 535 -34.81 -1.40 9.82
N LEU A 536 -34.04 -0.33 10.02
CA LEU A 536 -33.67 0.61 8.97
C LEU A 536 -32.23 0.25 8.48
N GLU A 537 -32.03 0.31 7.19
CA GLU A 537 -30.69 0.15 6.60
C GLU A 537 -30.18 1.51 6.16
N ILE A 538 -28.95 1.84 6.51
CA ILE A 538 -28.27 3.09 6.18
C ILE A 538 -27.07 2.76 5.30
N ALA A 539 -26.92 3.50 4.19
CA ALA A 539 -25.80 3.33 3.28
C ALA A 539 -24.48 3.55 4.02
N SER A 540 -23.64 2.50 4.06
CA SER A 540 -22.38 2.51 4.80
C SER A 540 -21.17 2.93 3.96
N MET A 541 -21.34 3.29 2.68
CA MET A 541 -20.23 3.50 1.75
C MET A 541 -19.46 4.79 2.01
N CYS A 542 -20.15 5.90 2.31
CA CYS A 542 -19.52 7.20 2.54
C CYS A 542 -20.27 7.92 3.66
N SER A 543 -19.53 8.55 4.58
CA SER A 543 -20.11 9.30 5.71
C SER A 543 -21.02 10.44 5.25
N VAL A 544 -20.69 11.14 4.16
CA VAL A 544 -21.49 12.25 3.62
C VAL A 544 -22.85 11.76 3.09
N PHE A 545 -22.90 10.64 2.38
CA PHE A 545 -24.14 10.06 1.90
C PHE A 545 -24.99 9.50 3.04
N ALA A 546 -24.33 8.86 4.03
CA ALA A 546 -25.02 8.37 5.21
C ALA A 546 -25.64 9.50 6.04
N GLU A 547 -24.97 10.65 6.18
CA GLU A 547 -25.53 11.83 6.84
C GLU A 547 -26.76 12.36 6.09
N SER A 548 -26.67 12.49 4.76
CA SER A 548 -27.80 12.92 3.92
C SER A 548 -29.00 11.97 4.02
N GLU A 549 -28.74 10.66 4.12
CA GLU A 549 -29.78 9.65 4.31
C GLU A 549 -30.42 9.75 5.69
N VAL A 550 -29.63 9.95 6.75
CA VAL A 550 -30.14 10.18 8.11
C VAL A 550 -31.02 11.43 8.16
N ILE A 551 -30.63 12.55 7.54
CA ILE A 551 -31.44 13.76 7.43
C ILE A 551 -32.75 13.45 6.72
N SER A 552 -32.74 12.65 5.66
CA SER A 552 -33.95 12.23 4.94
C SER A 552 -34.87 11.36 5.79
N LEU A 553 -34.30 10.44 6.60
CA LEU A 553 -35.09 9.63 7.53
C LEU A 553 -35.73 10.47 8.63
N ILE A 554 -35.04 11.47 9.16
CA ILE A 554 -35.58 12.43 10.12
C ILE A 554 -36.76 13.22 9.48
N ALA A 555 -36.58 13.69 8.26
CA ALA A 555 -37.62 14.41 7.52
C ALA A 555 -38.84 13.54 7.23
N ASN A 556 -38.67 12.23 7.12
CA ASN A 556 -39.76 11.25 6.96
C ASN A 556 -40.37 10.81 8.30
N ASN A 557 -40.05 11.47 9.41
CA ASN A 557 -40.50 11.16 10.76
C ASN A 557 -40.20 9.73 11.23
N GLU A 558 -39.08 9.14 10.80
CA GLU A 558 -38.60 7.89 11.38
C GLU A 558 -38.10 8.14 12.81
N GLU A 559 -38.30 7.17 13.71
CA GLU A 559 -37.96 7.31 15.13
C GLU A 559 -36.41 7.31 15.32
N LYS A 560 -35.90 8.20 16.19
CA LYS A 560 -34.47 8.31 16.51
C LYS A 560 -33.85 6.97 16.91
N PRO A 561 -34.47 6.10 17.74
CA PRO A 561 -33.92 4.77 18.03
C PRO A 561 -33.72 3.88 16.81
N ASP A 562 -34.61 3.90 15.84
CA ASP A 562 -34.53 3.09 14.64
C ASP A 562 -33.42 3.57 13.72
N ILE A 563 -33.24 4.90 13.61
CA ILE A 563 -32.10 5.51 12.87
C ILE A 563 -30.78 5.17 13.57
N ALA A 564 -30.70 5.35 14.90
CA ALA A 564 -29.51 5.04 15.68
C ALA A 564 -29.08 3.57 15.52
N ALA A 565 -30.02 2.64 15.54
CA ALA A 565 -29.75 1.22 15.30
C ALA A 565 -29.27 0.96 13.87
N GLY A 566 -29.81 1.66 12.86
CA GLY A 566 -29.34 1.61 11.48
C GLY A 566 -27.88 2.04 11.35
N VAL A 567 -27.52 3.15 12.01
CA VAL A 567 -26.15 3.67 12.08
C VAL A 567 -25.19 2.68 12.74
N CYS A 568 -25.57 2.11 13.90
CA CYS A 568 -24.77 1.10 14.59
C CYS A 568 -24.53 -0.13 13.69
N ARG A 569 -25.53 -0.59 12.94
CA ARG A 569 -25.36 -1.69 11.97
C ARG A 569 -24.45 -1.31 10.80
N ALA A 570 -24.49 -0.07 10.32
CA ALA A 570 -23.59 0.38 9.26
C ALA A 570 -22.13 0.36 9.71
N VAL A 571 -21.84 0.81 10.94
CA VAL A 571 -20.50 0.73 11.56
C VAL A 571 -20.08 -0.74 11.73
N ALA A 572 -20.96 -1.56 12.30
CA ALA A 572 -20.71 -2.99 12.51
C ALA A 572 -20.43 -3.74 11.20
N GLY A 573 -21.12 -3.42 10.11
CA GLY A 573 -20.89 -4.00 8.79
C GLY A 573 -19.50 -3.69 8.24
N LYS A 574 -18.97 -2.48 8.46
CA LYS A 574 -17.59 -2.10 8.13
C LYS A 574 -16.58 -2.86 8.98
N ALA A 575 -16.80 -2.87 10.29
CA ALA A 575 -15.96 -3.59 11.24
C ALA A 575 -15.89 -5.09 10.91
N TYR A 576 -17.01 -5.73 10.66
CA TYR A 576 -17.09 -7.12 10.25
C TYR A 576 -16.33 -7.42 8.95
N SER A 577 -16.45 -6.52 7.96
CA SER A 577 -15.71 -6.64 6.71
C SER A 577 -14.20 -6.55 6.94
N LEU A 578 -13.76 -5.74 7.91
CA LEU A 578 -12.36 -5.62 8.29
C LEU A 578 -11.87 -6.88 9.02
N MET A 579 -12.65 -7.41 9.97
CA MET A 579 -12.33 -8.65 10.69
C MET A 579 -12.21 -9.85 9.74
N ARG A 580 -13.06 -9.93 8.72
CA ARG A 580 -12.97 -11.00 7.71
C ARG A 580 -11.66 -11.00 6.92
N ARG A 581 -10.95 -9.88 6.84
CA ARG A 581 -9.66 -9.80 6.14
C ARG A 581 -8.54 -10.50 6.90
N VAL A 582 -8.61 -10.48 8.22
CA VAL A 582 -7.61 -11.13 9.09
C VAL A 582 -8.00 -12.55 9.50
N GLY A 583 -9.22 -12.96 9.17
CA GLY A 583 -9.80 -14.23 9.60
C GLY A 583 -10.66 -14.06 10.85
N LEU A 584 -11.74 -14.83 10.92
CA LEU A 584 -12.65 -14.87 12.07
C LEU A 584 -12.29 -16.07 12.93
N GLU A 585 -11.56 -15.84 14.02
CA GLU A 585 -11.23 -16.85 15.03
C GLU A 585 -11.66 -16.32 16.40
N GLY A 586 -12.58 -17.02 17.06
CA GLY A 586 -12.99 -16.73 18.44
C GLY A 586 -11.85 -17.03 19.44
N ALA A 587 -11.76 -16.47 20.60
CA ALA A 587 -12.62 -15.49 21.23
C ALA A 587 -12.33 -14.06 20.69
N TYR A 588 -13.40 -13.27 20.59
CA TYR A 588 -13.36 -11.92 20.08
C TYR A 588 -13.28 -10.90 21.20
N MET A 589 -12.51 -9.83 21.01
CA MET A 589 -12.45 -8.67 21.93
C MET A 589 -12.66 -7.38 21.15
N MET A 590 -13.40 -6.43 21.73
CA MET A 590 -13.51 -5.09 21.18
C MET A 590 -12.84 -4.08 22.09
N THR A 591 -12.05 -3.15 21.51
CA THR A 591 -11.27 -2.11 22.18
C THR A 591 -11.53 -0.74 21.56
N GLY A 592 -10.97 0.31 22.18
CA GLY A 592 -11.15 1.69 21.75
C GLY A 592 -12.46 2.32 22.26
N GLY A 593 -12.63 3.63 22.05
CA GLY A 593 -13.75 4.38 22.61
C GLY A 593 -15.12 3.91 22.13
N VAL A 594 -15.23 3.34 20.92
CA VAL A 594 -16.50 2.84 20.37
C VAL A 594 -16.95 1.53 21.04
N ALA A 595 -16.06 0.80 21.71
CA ALA A 595 -16.43 -0.36 22.53
C ALA A 595 -17.36 0.00 23.72
N GLN A 596 -17.43 1.27 24.09
CA GLN A 596 -18.37 1.79 25.10
C GLN A 596 -19.79 1.98 24.54
N ASN A 597 -20.00 1.86 23.22
CA ASN A 597 -21.32 2.01 22.60
C ASN A 597 -22.03 0.65 22.49
N PRO A 598 -23.03 0.37 23.36
CA PRO A 598 -23.70 -0.93 23.40
C PRO A 598 -24.49 -1.27 22.13
N GLY A 599 -24.92 -0.28 21.36
CA GLY A 599 -25.60 -0.48 20.09
C GLY A 599 -24.67 -1.03 19.01
N VAL A 600 -23.44 -0.50 18.93
CA VAL A 600 -22.41 -1.01 18.00
C VAL A 600 -21.94 -2.40 18.43
N VAL A 601 -21.66 -2.59 19.73
CA VAL A 601 -21.27 -3.90 20.28
C VAL A 601 -22.27 -4.97 19.90
N ARG A 602 -23.56 -4.74 20.18
CA ARG A 602 -24.64 -5.68 19.83
C ARG A 602 -24.69 -5.94 18.32
N ALA A 603 -24.58 -4.90 17.51
CA ALA A 603 -24.62 -5.07 16.05
C ALA A 603 -23.44 -5.87 15.49
N VAL A 604 -22.25 -5.76 16.08
CA VAL A 604 -21.09 -6.59 15.73
C VAL A 604 -21.32 -8.03 16.18
N GLU A 605 -21.77 -8.26 17.43
CA GLU A 605 -22.10 -9.60 17.95
C GLU A 605 -23.15 -10.33 17.09
N GLU A 606 -24.16 -9.61 16.59
CA GLU A 606 -25.15 -10.17 15.67
C GLU A 606 -24.53 -10.64 14.34
N LEU A 607 -23.48 -9.97 13.86
CA LEU A 607 -22.80 -10.33 12.61
C LEU A 607 -21.80 -11.48 12.77
N ILE A 608 -21.09 -11.54 13.91
CA ILE A 608 -20.12 -12.62 14.17
C ILE A 608 -20.80 -13.87 14.73
N GLY A 609 -21.99 -13.75 15.31
CA GLY A 609 -22.73 -14.84 15.94
C GLY A 609 -22.22 -15.24 17.33
N GLU A 610 -21.30 -14.48 17.91
CA GLU A 610 -20.66 -14.72 19.22
C GLU A 610 -20.60 -13.43 20.03
N LYS A 611 -20.34 -13.58 21.34
CA LYS A 611 -20.17 -12.44 22.24
C LYS A 611 -18.76 -11.85 22.14
N LEU A 612 -18.70 -10.51 22.22
CA LEU A 612 -17.46 -9.77 22.34
C LEU A 612 -17.07 -9.66 23.82
N PHE A 613 -15.80 -9.94 24.12
CA PHE A 613 -15.22 -9.55 25.40
C PHE A 613 -14.91 -8.04 25.34
N ILE A 614 -15.30 -7.31 26.37
CA ILE A 614 -14.99 -5.89 26.56
C ILE A 614 -14.50 -5.77 28.01
N CYS A 615 -13.28 -5.25 28.20
CA CYS A 615 -12.76 -4.97 29.54
C CYS A 615 -13.44 -3.71 30.12
N ASP A 616 -13.28 -3.48 31.41
CA ASP A 616 -13.91 -2.36 32.14
C ASP A 616 -13.53 -1.00 31.53
N ASP A 617 -12.29 -0.86 31.05
CA ASP A 617 -11.79 0.35 30.37
C ASP A 617 -11.16 -0.03 29.00
N PRO A 618 -11.96 -0.09 27.93
CA PRO A 618 -11.48 -0.53 26.62
C PRO A 618 -10.53 0.46 25.94
N GLU A 619 -10.42 1.70 26.41
CA GLU A 619 -9.53 2.72 25.85
C GLU A 619 -8.08 2.56 26.29
N ILE A 620 -7.81 1.93 27.46
CA ILE A 620 -6.43 1.78 27.94
C ILE A 620 -5.71 0.55 27.40
N VAL A 621 -6.35 -0.27 26.57
CA VAL A 621 -5.78 -1.53 26.09
C VAL A 621 -4.47 -1.31 25.33
N GLY A 622 -4.40 -0.30 24.46
CA GLY A 622 -3.18 0.08 23.74
C GLY A 622 -2.05 0.51 24.70
N ALA A 623 -2.37 1.40 25.65
CA ALA A 623 -1.41 1.84 26.66
C ALA A 623 -0.96 0.70 27.58
N THR A 624 -1.86 -0.25 27.93
CA THR A 624 -1.51 -1.46 28.70
C THR A 624 -0.52 -2.33 27.94
N GLY A 625 -0.73 -2.54 26.64
CA GLY A 625 0.20 -3.28 25.81
C GLY A 625 1.57 -2.61 25.71
N ALA A 626 1.60 -1.27 25.58
CA ALA A 626 2.84 -0.50 25.61
C ALA A 626 3.58 -0.66 26.95
N ALA A 627 2.85 -0.64 28.08
CA ALA A 627 3.44 -0.88 29.41
C ALA A 627 4.01 -2.30 29.55
N LEU A 628 3.32 -3.33 29.03
CA LEU A 628 3.83 -4.70 29.03
C LEU A 628 5.14 -4.83 28.23
N LEU A 629 5.20 -4.22 27.05
CA LEU A 629 6.42 -4.19 26.24
C LEU A 629 7.55 -3.41 26.92
N ALA A 630 7.24 -2.34 27.64
CA ALA A 630 8.21 -1.59 28.45
C ALA A 630 8.77 -2.45 29.58
N LEU A 631 7.95 -3.30 30.21
CA LEU A 631 8.39 -4.22 31.26
C LEU A 631 9.31 -5.31 30.70
N GLU A 632 8.93 -5.94 29.59
CA GLU A 632 9.75 -6.96 28.88
C GLU A 632 11.13 -6.45 28.49
N LYS A 633 11.27 -5.15 28.24
CA LYS A 633 12.56 -4.51 27.95
C LYS A 633 13.39 -4.19 29.21
N SER A 634 12.72 -4.00 30.32
CA SER A 634 13.38 -3.69 31.59
C SER A 634 13.93 -4.94 32.29
N GLU A 635 13.38 -6.13 31.93
CA GLU A 635 13.89 -7.44 32.36
C GLU A 635 15.18 -7.80 31.62
#